data_dcd4c33c647a40426adf77bcb06bfc6d
#
_entry.id   dcd4c33c647a40426adf77bcb06bfc6d
#
_cell.length_a   1.000
_cell.length_b   1.000
_cell.length_c   1.000
_cell.angle_alpha   90.00
_cell.angle_beta   90.00
_cell.angle_gamma   90.00
#
_symmetry.space_group_name_H-M   'P 1'
#
loop_
_entity.id
_entity.type
_entity.pdbx_description
1 polymer ?
#
loop_
_entity_poly.entity_id
_entity_poly.type
_entity_poly.pdbx_seq_one_letter_code
_entity_poly.pdbx_strand_id
1 'polypeptide(L)'
;MDEILKRLLAGARPDVSAVARELELSDRTLQRRIDDDGTTFRKLLLEARQELAREYLNRPDIDVAEVAYLLGYEDSNSFYRAFRTWEGTTPSQLRAELKGSVN
;
A
#
# COMPACT_ATOMS: atom_id res chain seq x y z
N MET A 1 -5.67 0.20 12.03
CA MET A 1 -6.14 -0.30 10.73
C MET A 1 -5.03 -0.36 9.67
N ASP A 2 -4.16 0.61 9.64
CA ASP A 2 -3.09 0.66 8.64
C ASP A 2 -2.18 -0.58 8.66
N GLU A 3 -1.76 -1.02 9.83
CA GLU A 3 -0.91 -2.21 9.94
C GLU A 3 -1.61 -3.47 9.45
N ILE A 4 -2.93 -3.56 9.68
CA ILE A 4 -3.71 -4.70 9.20
C ILE A 4 -3.79 -4.67 7.68
N LEU A 5 -4.04 -3.50 7.10
CA LEU A 5 -4.11 -3.34 5.65
C LEU A 5 -2.78 -3.71 4.99
N LYS A 6 -1.66 -3.26 5.54
CA LYS A 6 -0.34 -3.59 5.02
C LYS A 6 -0.07 -5.09 5.07
N ARG A 7 -0.43 -5.74 6.18
CA ARG A 7 -0.23 -7.18 6.32
C ARG A 7 -1.06 -7.96 5.31
N LEU A 8 -2.32 -7.56 5.11
CA LEU A 8 -3.21 -8.22 4.17
C LEU A 8 -2.80 -7.98 2.72
N LEU A 9 -2.28 -6.78 2.42
CA LEU A 9 -1.80 -6.45 1.08
C LEU A 9 -0.62 -7.32 0.65
N ALA A 10 0.19 -7.76 1.59
CA ALA A 10 1.37 -8.56 1.30
C ALA A 10 1.04 -9.93 0.67
N GLY A 11 -0.18 -10.38 0.75
CA GLY A 11 -0.58 -11.68 0.20
C GLY A 11 -1.73 -11.65 -0.77
N ALA A 12 -2.53 -10.56 -0.78
CA ALA A 12 -3.74 -10.50 -1.59
C ALA A 12 -4.28 -9.08 -1.60
N ARG A 13 -5.41 -8.88 -2.29
CA ARG A 13 -6.14 -7.62 -2.23
C ARG A 13 -7.18 -7.75 -1.11
N PRO A 14 -7.02 -7.03 0.00
CA PRO A 14 -7.99 -7.11 1.08
C PRO A 14 -9.27 -6.38 0.70
N ASP A 15 -10.39 -6.88 1.21
CA ASP A 15 -11.68 -6.20 1.12
C ASP A 15 -12.14 -5.82 2.52
N VAL A 16 -13.26 -5.11 2.60
CA VAL A 16 -13.82 -4.67 3.88
C VAL A 16 -14.04 -5.86 4.82
N SER A 17 -14.55 -6.97 4.28
CA SER A 17 -14.84 -8.16 5.08
C SER A 17 -13.57 -8.76 5.68
N ALA A 18 -12.48 -8.80 4.93
CA ALA A 18 -11.22 -9.35 5.43
C ALA A 18 -10.68 -8.50 6.58
N VAL A 19 -10.74 -7.18 6.45
CA VAL A 19 -10.27 -6.26 7.50
C VAL A 19 -11.18 -6.34 8.72
N ALA A 20 -12.49 -6.37 8.51
CA ALA A 20 -13.46 -6.47 9.60
C ALA A 20 -13.23 -7.74 10.43
N ARG A 21 -12.94 -8.85 9.75
CA ARG A 21 -12.66 -10.12 10.41
C ARG A 21 -11.43 -10.03 11.29
N GLU A 22 -10.37 -9.39 10.79
CA GLU A 22 -9.14 -9.21 11.57
C GLU A 22 -9.36 -8.33 12.80
N LEU A 23 -10.28 -7.36 12.70
CA LEU A 23 -10.60 -6.45 13.79
C LEU A 23 -11.71 -7.00 14.70
N GLU A 24 -12.25 -8.16 14.39
CA GLU A 24 -13.37 -8.78 15.11
C GLU A 24 -14.61 -7.87 15.11
N LEU A 25 -14.84 -7.21 13.97
CA LEU A 25 -15.99 -6.33 13.75
C LEU A 25 -16.88 -6.87 12.64
N SER A 26 -18.14 -6.45 12.61
CA SER A 26 -18.99 -6.69 11.45
C SER A 26 -18.58 -5.71 10.34
N ASP A 27 -18.87 -6.07 9.09
CA ASP A 27 -18.62 -5.19 7.94
C ASP A 27 -19.31 -3.84 8.12
N ARG A 28 -20.53 -3.87 8.62
CA ARG A 28 -21.32 -2.67 8.85
C ARG A 28 -20.67 -1.76 9.89
N THR A 29 -20.17 -2.32 10.98
CA THR A 29 -19.51 -1.54 12.03
C THR A 29 -18.23 -0.91 11.51
N LEU A 30 -17.44 -1.67 10.77
CA LEU A 30 -16.21 -1.15 10.18
C LEU A 30 -16.51 -0.02 9.20
N GLN A 31 -17.49 -0.22 8.32
CA GLN A 31 -17.85 0.79 7.34
C GLN A 31 -18.32 2.08 8.03
N ARG A 32 -19.09 1.97 9.09
CA ARG A 32 -19.54 3.12 9.85
C ARG A 32 -18.38 3.87 10.48
N ARG A 33 -17.40 3.16 11.04
CA ARG A 33 -16.21 3.80 11.63
C ARG A 33 -15.40 4.55 10.58
N ILE A 34 -15.25 3.95 9.40
CA ILE A 34 -14.54 4.59 8.29
C ILE A 34 -15.27 5.87 7.88
N ASP A 35 -16.58 5.81 7.74
CA ASP A 35 -17.40 6.97 7.38
C ASP A 35 -17.31 8.07 8.43
N ASP A 36 -17.34 7.70 9.71
CA ASP A 36 -17.23 8.65 10.82
C ASP A 36 -15.89 9.36 10.83
N ASP A 37 -14.84 8.71 10.37
CA ASP A 37 -13.51 9.31 10.25
C ASP A 37 -13.37 10.20 9.00
N GLY A 38 -14.42 10.29 8.19
CA GLY A 38 -14.42 11.15 7.01
C GLY A 38 -13.59 10.62 5.86
N THR A 39 -13.40 9.31 5.77
CA THR A 39 -12.61 8.69 4.71
C THR A 39 -13.38 7.53 4.09
N THR A 40 -12.74 6.81 3.17
CA THR A 40 -13.31 5.62 2.54
C THR A 40 -12.32 4.48 2.67
N PHE A 41 -12.83 3.25 2.58
CA PHE A 41 -11.96 2.07 2.60
C PHE A 41 -10.95 2.11 1.43
N ARG A 42 -11.41 2.54 0.26
CA ARG A 42 -10.55 2.66 -0.91
C ARG A 42 -9.38 3.61 -0.67
N LYS A 43 -9.63 4.73 0.00
CA LYS A 43 -8.61 5.72 0.32
C LYS A 43 -7.61 5.15 1.33
N LEU A 44 -8.11 4.47 2.36
CA LEU A 44 -7.26 3.83 3.36
C LEU A 44 -6.37 2.76 2.73
N LEU A 45 -6.92 1.98 1.81
CA LEU A 45 -6.19 0.95 1.10
C LEU A 45 -5.08 1.56 0.24
N LEU A 46 -5.38 2.65 -0.44
CA LEU A 46 -4.40 3.35 -1.27
C LEU A 46 -3.26 3.90 -0.41
N GLU A 47 -3.58 4.51 0.71
CA GLU A 47 -2.57 5.05 1.63
C GLU A 47 -1.66 3.93 2.16
N ALA A 48 -2.24 2.79 2.51
CA ALA A 48 -1.47 1.64 2.97
C ALA A 48 -0.52 1.13 1.89
N ARG A 49 -0.98 1.10 0.64
CA ARG A 49 -0.14 0.71 -0.49
C ARG A 49 1.03 1.68 -0.70
N GLN A 50 0.76 2.96 -0.60
CA GLN A 50 1.79 3.98 -0.76
C GLN A 50 2.87 3.81 0.31
N GLU A 51 2.47 3.64 1.55
CA GLU A 51 3.41 3.45 2.65
C GLU A 51 4.21 2.16 2.48
N LEU A 52 3.54 1.09 2.10
CA LEU A 52 4.19 -0.20 1.91
C LEU A 52 5.18 -0.15 0.74
N ALA A 53 4.83 0.57 -0.33
CA ALA A 53 5.73 0.76 -1.47
C ALA A 53 7.02 1.46 -1.02
N ARG A 54 6.91 2.51 -0.21
CA ARG A 54 8.08 3.20 0.31
C ARG A 54 8.94 2.31 1.21
N GLU A 55 8.31 1.50 2.05
CA GLU A 55 9.02 0.56 2.90
C GLU A 55 9.82 -0.44 2.07
N TYR A 56 9.20 -1.01 1.03
CA TYR A 56 9.89 -1.96 0.16
C TYR A 56 11.01 -1.32 -0.64
N LEU A 57 10.77 -0.11 -1.14
CA LEU A 57 11.78 0.61 -1.92
C LEU A 57 12.99 1.00 -1.07
N ASN A 58 12.80 1.13 0.22
CA ASN A 58 13.89 1.42 1.14
C ASN A 58 14.75 0.19 1.45
N ARG A 59 14.36 -0.98 0.96
CA ARG A 59 15.10 -2.23 1.14
C ARG A 59 15.90 -2.54 -0.13
N PRO A 60 17.23 -2.52 -0.06
CA PRO A 60 18.06 -2.73 -1.25
C PRO A 60 18.03 -4.16 -1.79
N ASP A 61 17.55 -5.12 -0.99
CA ASP A 61 17.47 -6.53 -1.36
C ASP A 61 16.25 -6.87 -2.23
N ILE A 62 15.35 -5.90 -2.45
CA ILE A 62 14.12 -6.10 -3.23
C ILE A 62 14.19 -5.27 -4.50
N ASP A 63 14.08 -5.91 -5.66
CA ASP A 63 14.02 -5.22 -6.95
C ASP A 63 12.72 -4.44 -7.09
N VAL A 64 12.74 -3.36 -7.88
CA VAL A 64 11.54 -2.57 -8.16
C VAL A 64 10.44 -3.43 -8.76
N ALA A 65 10.79 -4.36 -9.66
CA ALA A 65 9.79 -5.27 -10.25
C ALA A 65 9.17 -6.18 -9.19
N GLU A 66 9.96 -6.61 -8.22
CA GLU A 66 9.47 -7.43 -7.11
C GLU A 66 8.54 -6.63 -6.20
N VAL A 67 8.81 -5.34 -6.00
CA VAL A 67 7.91 -4.46 -5.24
C VAL A 67 6.53 -4.44 -5.89
N ALA A 68 6.47 -4.31 -7.21
CA ALA A 68 5.19 -4.31 -7.94
C ALA A 68 4.41 -5.61 -7.67
N TYR A 69 5.10 -6.72 -7.73
CA TYR A 69 4.49 -8.04 -7.47
C TYR A 69 4.00 -8.15 -6.03
N LEU A 70 4.81 -7.73 -5.06
CA LEU A 70 4.46 -7.80 -3.65
C LEU A 70 3.24 -6.93 -3.29
N LEU A 71 3.03 -5.87 -4.05
CA LEU A 71 1.89 -4.97 -3.85
C LEU A 71 0.63 -5.44 -4.59
N GLY A 72 0.70 -6.56 -5.31
CA GLY A 72 -0.45 -7.14 -5.97
C GLY A 72 -0.73 -6.62 -7.37
N TYR A 73 0.22 -5.94 -7.99
CA TYR A 73 0.07 -5.48 -9.38
C TYR A 73 0.37 -6.63 -10.34
N GLU A 74 -0.38 -6.67 -11.43
CA GLU A 74 -0.21 -7.70 -12.44
C GLU A 74 1.09 -7.57 -13.22
N ASP A 75 1.54 -6.31 -13.41
CA ASP A 75 2.78 -6.04 -14.13
C ASP A 75 3.44 -4.78 -13.58
N SER A 76 4.72 -4.62 -13.92
CA SER A 76 5.50 -3.48 -13.45
C SER A 76 5.02 -2.15 -14.00
N ASN A 77 4.50 -2.14 -15.24
CA ASN A 77 4.02 -0.91 -15.86
C ASN A 77 2.83 -0.32 -15.13
N SER A 78 1.90 -1.18 -14.70
CA SER A 78 0.74 -0.73 -13.92
C SER A 78 1.19 -0.09 -12.60
N PHE A 79 2.16 -0.72 -11.93
CA PHE A 79 2.72 -0.18 -10.71
C PHE A 79 3.41 1.17 -10.96
N TYR A 80 4.22 1.27 -12.02
CA TYR A 80 4.95 2.50 -12.33
C TYR A 80 3.99 3.67 -12.57
N ARG A 81 2.91 3.43 -13.31
CA ARG A 81 1.91 4.47 -13.58
C ARG A 81 1.23 4.92 -12.30
N ALA A 82 0.80 3.97 -11.48
CA ALA A 82 0.17 4.28 -10.20
C ALA A 82 1.14 5.06 -9.30
N PHE A 83 2.38 4.60 -9.21
CA PHE A 83 3.39 5.22 -8.36
C PHE A 83 3.68 6.66 -8.78
N ARG A 84 3.81 6.92 -10.08
CA ARG A 84 4.04 8.28 -10.57
C ARG A 84 2.88 9.20 -10.22
N THR A 85 1.66 8.69 -10.24
CA THR A 85 0.49 9.46 -9.82
C THR A 85 0.56 9.82 -8.34
N TRP A 86 1.00 8.89 -7.50
CA TRP A 86 1.08 9.12 -6.05
C TRP A 86 2.22 10.04 -5.66
N GLU A 87 3.39 9.78 -6.21
CA GLU A 87 4.64 10.37 -5.71
C GLU A 87 5.20 11.45 -6.65
N GLY A 88 4.73 11.52 -7.88
CA GLY A 88 5.27 12.45 -8.87
C GLY A 88 6.63 12.07 -9.41
N THR A 89 7.11 10.87 -9.09
CA THR A 89 8.42 10.39 -9.53
C THR A 89 8.35 8.88 -9.77
N THR A 90 9.40 8.29 -10.32
CA THR A 90 9.44 6.85 -10.56
C THR A 90 9.93 6.12 -9.31
N PRO A 91 9.60 4.81 -9.18
CA PRO A 91 10.13 4.02 -8.07
C PRO A 91 11.65 4.01 -8.00
N SER A 92 12.30 3.94 -9.15
CA SER A 92 13.78 3.93 -9.20
C SER A 92 14.37 5.25 -8.71
N GLN A 93 13.76 6.38 -9.09
CA GLN A 93 14.20 7.69 -8.65
C GLN A 93 14.00 7.86 -7.14
N LEU A 94 12.86 7.43 -6.63
CA LEU A 94 12.62 7.50 -5.19
C LEU A 94 13.62 6.64 -4.42
N ARG A 95 13.93 5.45 -4.91
CA ARG A 95 14.92 4.58 -4.28
C ARG A 95 16.29 5.27 -4.21
N ALA A 96 16.68 5.93 -5.30
CA ALA A 96 17.94 6.67 -5.32
C ALA A 96 17.95 7.81 -4.31
N GLU A 97 16.83 8.53 -4.19
CA GLU A 97 16.68 9.61 -3.23
C GLU A 97 16.76 9.09 -1.79
N LEU A 98 16.11 7.95 -1.50
CA LEU A 98 16.16 7.35 -0.17
C LEU A 98 17.57 6.93 0.20
N LYS A 99 18.33 6.39 -0.74
CA LYS A 99 19.74 6.05 -0.49
C LYS A 99 20.58 7.29 -0.25
N GLY A 100 20.33 8.36 -1.00
CA GLY A 100 21.05 9.60 -0.84
C GLY A 100 20.80 10.27 0.49
N SER A 101 19.62 10.12 1.05
CA SER A 101 19.25 10.76 2.31
C SER A 101 19.79 10.04 3.54
N VAL A 102 20.38 8.86 3.38
CA VAL A 102 20.93 8.08 4.48
C VAL A 102 22.37 8.49 4.82
N ASN A 103 23.00 9.21 3.92
CA ASN A 103 24.39 9.64 4.13
C ASN A 103 24.51 10.82 5.11
#